data_bb4245c8c48159c897dc4276a6e96909
#
_entry.id   bb4245c8c48159c897dc4276a6e96909
#
_cell.length_a   1.000
_cell.length_b   1.000
_cell.length_c   1.000
_cell.angle_alpha   90.00
_cell.angle_beta   90.00
_cell.angle_gamma   90.00
#
_symmetry.space_group_name_H-M   'P 1'
#
loop_
_entity.id
_entity.type
_entity.pdbx_description
1 polymer ?
#
loop_
_entity_poly.entity_id
_entity_poly.type
_entity_poly.pdbx_seq_one_letter_code
_entity_poly.pdbx_strand_id
1 'polypeptide(L)'
;MNKDDLIYFTHTQQFYRFIILKKIDENKFINIPIELEDNEFLEAISKVHINNLLEEGLIVSQEGSIKLTHDGLSALNKHYIDYQISLMNLSNNLGEFYSNKINWLKREIIGSVALYGASDTSKSFFNFIKNAEIKLECVIDDDPEKQNNKYLGLPVVSLNQIDEFSVQTIIISSVQFQKEIKEKAIDKFDGKYKIINLFN
;
A
#
# COMPACT_ATOMS: atom_id res chain seq x y z
N MET A 1 -1.58 15.31 3.18
CA MET A 1 -2.15 14.30 4.10
C MET A 1 -0.97 13.58 4.74
N ASN A 2 -0.88 13.60 6.04
CA ASN A 2 0.20 12.94 6.76
C ASN A 2 -0.01 11.41 6.66
N LYS A 3 1.06 10.60 6.77
CA LYS A 3 0.99 9.13 6.75
C LYS A 3 0.00 8.59 7.79
N ASP A 4 -0.15 9.33 8.88
CA ASP A 4 -1.10 9.06 9.95
C ASP A 4 -2.57 9.24 9.52
N ASP A 5 -2.87 10.16 8.58
CA ASP A 5 -4.23 10.44 8.12
C ASP A 5 -4.85 9.25 7.35
N LEU A 6 -4.04 8.45 6.67
CA LEU A 6 -4.51 7.29 5.92
C LEU A 6 -4.87 6.12 6.84
N ILE A 7 -4.03 5.86 7.85
CA ILE A 7 -4.26 4.82 8.87
C ILE A 7 -5.52 5.19 9.67
N TYR A 8 -5.69 6.47 9.98
CA TYR A 8 -6.87 6.98 10.66
C TYR A 8 -8.16 6.78 9.85
N PHE A 9 -8.14 6.97 8.53
CA PHE A 9 -9.34 6.82 7.71
C PHE A 9 -9.85 5.38 7.70
N THR A 10 -8.99 4.39 7.54
CA THR A 10 -9.37 2.97 7.46
C THR A 10 -9.77 2.35 8.81
N HIS A 11 -9.49 3.04 9.94
CA HIS A 11 -9.78 2.56 11.30
C HIS A 11 -10.65 3.54 12.09
N THR A 12 -11.23 4.56 11.42
CA THR A 12 -12.12 5.53 12.09
C THR A 12 -13.53 4.98 12.28
N GLN A 13 -14.24 5.53 13.25
CA GLN A 13 -15.67 5.27 13.44
C GLN A 13 -16.47 5.49 12.14
N GLN A 14 -16.10 6.50 11.34
CA GLN A 14 -16.74 6.81 10.06
C GLN A 14 -16.58 5.69 9.04
N PHE A 15 -15.41 5.06 8.97
CA PHE A 15 -15.17 3.93 8.09
C PHE A 15 -16.02 2.72 8.48
N TYR A 16 -16.09 2.35 9.75
CA TYR A 16 -16.94 1.26 10.22
C TYR A 16 -18.43 1.54 9.96
N ARG A 17 -18.90 2.76 10.21
CA ARG A 17 -20.26 3.19 9.89
C ARG A 17 -20.55 3.06 8.39
N PHE A 18 -19.65 3.51 7.54
CA PHE A 18 -19.74 3.35 6.08
C PHE A 18 -19.89 1.87 5.68
N ILE A 19 -19.03 0.98 6.20
CA ILE A 19 -19.07 -0.46 5.88
C ILE A 19 -20.40 -1.08 6.34
N ILE A 20 -20.90 -0.73 7.52
CA ILE A 20 -22.17 -1.23 8.03
C ILE A 20 -23.34 -0.75 7.15
N LEU A 21 -23.43 0.55 6.86
CA LEU A 21 -24.48 1.09 6.00
C LEU A 21 -24.43 0.47 4.59
N LYS A 22 -23.24 0.27 4.03
CA LYS A 22 -23.05 -0.38 2.74
C LYS A 22 -23.51 -1.84 2.76
N LYS A 23 -23.17 -2.61 3.78
CA LYS A 23 -23.64 -4.00 3.92
C LYS A 23 -25.15 -4.08 4.04
N ILE A 24 -25.77 -3.16 4.77
CA ILE A 24 -27.25 -3.08 4.89
C ILE A 24 -27.88 -2.79 3.53
N ASP A 25 -27.33 -1.87 2.76
CA ASP A 25 -27.81 -1.52 1.41
C ASP A 25 -27.70 -2.69 0.43
N GLU A 26 -26.53 -3.35 0.39
CA GLU A 26 -26.25 -4.47 -0.51
C GLU A 26 -27.11 -5.69 -0.25
N ASN A 27 -27.38 -6.03 1.01
CA ASN A 27 -28.16 -7.20 1.39
C ASN A 27 -29.65 -6.92 1.55
N LYS A 28 -30.09 -5.66 1.47
CA LYS A 28 -31.44 -5.15 1.67
C LYS A 28 -32.09 -5.50 3.03
N PHE A 29 -31.60 -6.58 3.69
CA PHE A 29 -32.04 -7.04 5.00
C PHE A 29 -30.88 -7.74 5.70
N ILE A 30 -30.49 -7.30 6.87
CA ILE A 30 -29.52 -7.99 7.71
C ILE A 30 -30.22 -8.50 8.94
N ASN A 31 -30.16 -9.82 9.16
CA ASN A 31 -30.56 -10.39 10.45
C ASN A 31 -29.53 -9.99 11.51
N ILE A 32 -29.99 -9.62 12.69
CA ILE A 32 -29.12 -9.39 13.84
C ILE A 32 -28.84 -10.78 14.48
N PRO A 33 -27.58 -11.17 14.73
CA PRO A 33 -26.34 -10.38 14.65
C PRO A 33 -25.77 -10.30 13.24
N ILE A 34 -25.14 -9.17 12.92
CA ILE A 34 -24.34 -9.05 11.69
C ILE A 34 -23.13 -9.96 11.87
N GLU A 35 -23.09 -11.04 11.13
CA GLU A 35 -21.90 -11.89 10.99
C GLU A 35 -20.84 -11.11 10.18
N LEU A 36 -20.02 -10.36 10.87
CA LEU A 36 -18.78 -9.82 10.33
C LEU A 36 -17.69 -10.84 10.68
N GLU A 37 -17.30 -11.64 9.67
CA GLU A 37 -16.18 -12.60 9.71
C GLU A 37 -15.63 -12.90 11.12
N ASP A 38 -15.57 -14.14 11.53
CA ASP A 38 -15.13 -14.82 12.78
C ASP A 38 -14.23 -14.05 13.80
N ASN A 39 -14.47 -12.76 14.03
CA ASN A 39 -13.69 -11.95 14.94
C ASN A 39 -14.60 -11.27 15.98
N GLU A 40 -14.59 -11.77 17.22
CA GLU A 40 -15.35 -11.24 18.34
C GLU A 40 -15.18 -9.72 18.56
N PHE A 41 -14.02 -9.18 18.24
CA PHE A 41 -13.73 -7.75 18.34
C PHE A 41 -14.52 -6.93 17.30
N LEU A 42 -14.57 -7.41 16.05
CA LEU A 42 -15.35 -6.76 15.00
C LEU A 42 -16.86 -6.87 15.26
N GLU A 43 -17.32 -7.96 15.86
CA GLU A 43 -18.72 -8.11 16.28
C GLU A 43 -19.11 -7.11 17.38
N ALA A 44 -18.24 -6.92 18.37
CA ALA A 44 -18.49 -5.95 19.46
C ALA A 44 -18.53 -4.51 18.93
N ILE A 45 -17.60 -4.11 18.08
CA ILE A 45 -17.57 -2.79 17.44
C ILE A 45 -18.83 -2.59 16.59
N SER A 46 -19.23 -3.60 15.83
CA SER A 46 -20.42 -3.54 14.97
C SER A 46 -21.69 -3.32 15.76
N LYS A 47 -21.86 -3.98 16.91
CA LYS A 47 -23.02 -3.79 17.81
C LYS A 47 -23.11 -2.35 18.30
N VAL A 48 -22.00 -1.75 18.70
CA VAL A 48 -21.97 -0.35 19.16
C VAL A 48 -22.39 0.59 18.02
N HIS A 49 -21.82 0.40 16.82
CA HIS A 49 -22.15 1.26 15.67
C HIS A 49 -23.59 1.09 15.19
N ILE A 50 -24.15 -0.13 15.24
CA ILE A 50 -25.54 -0.38 14.90
C ILE A 50 -26.48 0.35 15.86
N ASN A 51 -26.23 0.27 17.17
CA ASN A 51 -27.01 0.99 18.15
C ASN A 51 -26.97 2.50 17.91
N ASN A 52 -25.80 3.07 17.66
CA ASN A 52 -25.67 4.49 17.34
C ASN A 52 -26.44 4.86 16.06
N LEU A 53 -26.37 4.04 15.02
CA LEU A 53 -27.12 4.28 13.77
C LEU A 53 -28.63 4.19 13.94
N LEU A 54 -29.13 3.31 14.84
CA LEU A 54 -30.54 3.23 15.24
C LEU A 54 -30.99 4.48 16.01
N GLU A 55 -30.17 4.91 16.99
CA GLU A 55 -30.43 6.13 17.77
C GLU A 55 -30.46 7.41 16.92
N GLU A 56 -29.57 7.46 15.90
CA GLU A 56 -29.52 8.56 14.95
C GLU A 56 -30.61 8.50 13.87
N GLY A 57 -31.40 7.43 13.82
CA GLY A 57 -32.48 7.26 12.85
C GLY A 57 -31.99 6.97 11.43
N LEU A 58 -30.71 6.57 11.24
CA LEU A 58 -30.14 6.25 9.93
C LEU A 58 -30.50 4.84 9.47
N ILE A 59 -30.79 3.96 10.40
CA ILE A 59 -31.32 2.61 10.16
C ILE A 59 -32.54 2.36 11.02
N VAL A 60 -33.36 1.40 10.61
CA VAL A 60 -34.57 1.00 11.36
C VAL A 60 -34.62 -0.51 11.43
N SER A 61 -35.04 -1.05 12.57
CA SER A 61 -35.31 -2.47 12.76
C SER A 61 -36.80 -2.74 12.50
N GLN A 62 -37.12 -3.60 11.54
CA GLN A 62 -38.46 -4.02 11.19
C GLN A 62 -38.51 -5.54 11.06
N GLU A 63 -39.38 -6.20 11.79
CA GLU A 63 -39.62 -7.67 11.73
C GLU A 63 -38.31 -8.49 11.84
N GLY A 64 -37.39 -8.08 12.74
CA GLY A 64 -36.11 -8.77 12.95
C GLY A 64 -35.04 -8.47 11.89
N SER A 65 -35.31 -7.58 10.95
CA SER A 65 -34.34 -7.14 9.94
C SER A 65 -34.01 -5.66 10.08
N ILE A 66 -32.79 -5.28 9.65
CA ILE A 66 -32.32 -3.88 9.64
C ILE A 66 -32.39 -3.35 8.20
N LYS A 67 -32.93 -2.13 8.07
CA LYS A 67 -33.04 -1.40 6.79
C LYS A 67 -32.47 0.01 6.92
N LEU A 68 -31.97 0.55 5.80
CA LEU A 68 -31.66 1.97 5.72
C LEU A 68 -32.97 2.80 5.75
N THR A 69 -32.92 3.92 6.44
CA THR A 69 -33.89 5.01 6.25
C THR A 69 -33.51 5.87 5.06
N HIS A 70 -34.33 6.85 4.69
CA HIS A 70 -33.95 7.85 3.69
C HIS A 70 -32.70 8.62 4.09
N ASP A 71 -32.60 9.00 5.37
CA ASP A 71 -31.43 9.70 5.91
C ASP A 71 -30.21 8.78 5.97
N GLY A 72 -30.40 7.50 6.26
CA GLY A 72 -29.36 6.48 6.19
C GLY A 72 -28.78 6.31 4.79
N LEU A 73 -29.63 6.30 3.76
CA LEU A 73 -29.16 6.25 2.36
C LEU A 73 -28.38 7.51 1.98
N SER A 74 -28.86 8.68 2.43
CA SER A 74 -28.15 9.96 2.23
C SER A 74 -26.81 9.98 2.92
N ALA A 75 -26.72 9.47 4.16
CA ALA A 75 -25.47 9.33 4.90
C ALA A 75 -24.50 8.36 4.20
N LEU A 76 -24.99 7.22 3.71
CA LEU A 76 -24.19 6.25 2.94
C LEU A 76 -23.59 6.90 1.68
N ASN A 77 -24.40 7.62 0.93
CA ASN A 77 -23.94 8.30 -0.29
C ASN A 77 -22.87 9.35 0.02
N LYS A 78 -23.04 10.12 1.10
CA LYS A 78 -22.03 11.07 1.57
C LYS A 78 -20.73 10.36 1.93
N HIS A 79 -20.77 9.30 2.73
CA HIS A 79 -19.59 8.52 3.09
C HIS A 79 -18.90 7.91 1.86
N TYR A 80 -19.68 7.47 0.86
CA TYR A 80 -19.12 6.95 -0.38
C TYR A 80 -18.33 8.01 -1.15
N ILE A 81 -18.86 9.23 -1.25
CA ILE A 81 -18.18 10.37 -1.86
C ILE A 81 -16.89 10.71 -1.10
N ASP A 82 -16.97 10.82 0.23
CA ASP A 82 -15.81 11.12 1.09
C ASP A 82 -14.71 10.05 0.95
N TYR A 83 -15.12 8.78 0.86
CA TYR A 83 -14.19 7.67 0.61
C TYR A 83 -13.49 7.79 -0.76
N GLN A 84 -14.25 8.08 -1.82
CA GLN A 84 -13.67 8.27 -3.16
C GLN A 84 -12.69 9.45 -3.20
N ILE A 85 -13.06 10.58 -2.57
CA ILE A 85 -12.18 11.75 -2.46
C ILE A 85 -10.89 11.38 -1.72
N SER A 86 -10.98 10.61 -0.64
CA SER A 86 -9.82 10.17 0.15
C SER A 86 -8.90 9.26 -0.66
N LEU A 87 -9.45 8.34 -1.46
CA LEU A 87 -8.68 7.50 -2.38
C LEU A 87 -7.98 8.31 -3.46
N MET A 88 -8.67 9.31 -4.02
CA MET A 88 -8.07 10.20 -5.02
C MET A 88 -6.92 11.02 -4.44
N ASN A 89 -7.11 11.58 -3.23
CA ASN A 89 -6.05 12.32 -2.52
C ASN A 89 -4.84 11.44 -2.21
N LEU A 90 -5.07 10.20 -1.76
CA LEU A 90 -4.00 9.24 -1.57
C LEU A 90 -3.24 8.95 -2.86
N SER A 91 -3.96 8.70 -3.95
CA SER A 91 -3.36 8.43 -5.26
C SER A 91 -2.50 9.60 -5.74
N ASN A 92 -3.00 10.83 -5.59
CA ASN A 92 -2.26 12.05 -5.95
C ASN A 92 -1.00 12.22 -5.09
N ASN A 93 -1.11 12.05 -3.76
CA ASN A 93 0.03 12.16 -2.86
C ASN A 93 1.11 11.11 -3.14
N LEU A 94 0.70 9.87 -3.47
CA LEU A 94 1.64 8.84 -3.91
C LEU A 94 2.30 9.20 -5.25
N GLY A 95 1.52 9.72 -6.20
CA GLY A 95 2.04 10.20 -7.48
C GLY A 95 3.09 11.29 -7.31
N GLU A 96 2.82 12.30 -6.47
CA GLU A 96 3.77 13.37 -6.15
C GLU A 96 5.01 12.84 -5.44
N PHE A 97 4.85 11.97 -4.44
CA PHE A 97 5.96 11.34 -3.74
C PHE A 97 6.90 10.62 -4.72
N TYR A 98 6.37 9.78 -5.60
CA TYR A 98 7.19 9.05 -6.55
C TYR A 98 7.80 9.97 -7.61
N SER A 99 7.07 10.99 -8.08
CA SER A 99 7.60 11.97 -9.03
C SER A 99 8.80 12.73 -8.45
N ASN A 100 8.69 13.18 -7.20
CA ASN A 100 9.78 13.84 -6.50
C ASN A 100 10.98 12.90 -6.31
N LYS A 101 10.72 11.62 -5.95
CA LYS A 101 11.79 10.60 -5.84
C LYS A 101 12.47 10.33 -7.18
N ILE A 102 11.72 10.23 -8.27
CA ILE A 102 12.30 10.02 -9.62
C ILE A 102 13.20 11.19 -10.00
N ASN A 103 12.72 12.42 -9.79
CA ASN A 103 13.52 13.61 -10.09
C ASN A 103 14.80 13.68 -9.25
N TRP A 104 14.75 13.27 -8.00
CA TRP A 104 15.91 13.14 -7.15
C TRP A 104 16.84 12.03 -7.65
N LEU A 105 16.32 10.83 -7.95
CA LEU A 105 17.10 9.70 -8.45
C LEU A 105 17.81 10.02 -9.76
N LYS A 106 17.17 10.71 -10.70
CA LYS A 106 17.81 11.14 -11.97
C LYS A 106 19.05 11.99 -11.74
N ARG A 107 19.14 12.74 -10.64
CA ARG A 107 20.34 13.52 -10.28
C ARG A 107 21.39 12.68 -9.56
N GLU A 108 20.96 11.65 -8.82
CA GLU A 108 21.84 10.83 -8.00
C GLU A 108 22.41 9.61 -8.75
N ILE A 109 21.67 9.06 -9.71
CA ILE A 109 22.06 7.86 -10.43
C ILE A 109 23.28 8.15 -11.31
N ILE A 110 24.25 7.24 -11.27
CA ILE A 110 25.39 7.17 -12.18
C ILE A 110 25.21 5.89 -13.02
N GLY A 111 25.09 6.04 -14.34
CA GLY A 111 25.01 4.92 -15.27
C GLY A 111 23.80 3.99 -15.08
N SER A 112 24.02 2.70 -15.29
CA SER A 112 22.97 1.68 -15.15
C SER A 112 22.77 1.24 -13.70
N VAL A 113 21.59 0.72 -13.41
CA VAL A 113 21.08 0.49 -12.05
C VAL A 113 20.75 -0.98 -11.82
N ALA A 114 21.07 -1.49 -10.63
CA ALA A 114 20.46 -2.68 -10.07
C ALA A 114 19.48 -2.28 -8.94
N LEU A 115 18.32 -2.95 -8.86
CA LEU A 115 17.46 -2.87 -7.68
C LEU A 115 17.87 -3.95 -6.68
N TYR A 116 17.98 -3.61 -5.40
CA TYR A 116 18.24 -4.60 -4.35
C TYR A 116 16.99 -4.84 -3.52
N GLY A 117 16.43 -6.03 -3.68
CA GLY A 117 15.22 -6.56 -3.07
C GLY A 117 14.10 -6.77 -4.09
N ALA A 118 13.77 -8.03 -4.38
CA ALA A 118 12.60 -8.44 -5.18
C ALA A 118 11.37 -8.54 -4.27
N SER A 119 10.65 -7.42 -4.06
CA SER A 119 9.54 -7.27 -3.13
C SER A 119 8.40 -6.45 -3.73
N ASP A 120 7.21 -6.51 -3.14
CA ASP A 120 6.06 -5.69 -3.58
C ASP A 120 6.37 -4.20 -3.58
N THR A 121 7.25 -3.75 -2.68
CA THR A 121 7.72 -2.36 -2.66
C THR A 121 8.52 -2.02 -3.91
N SER A 122 9.45 -2.89 -4.33
CA SER A 122 10.20 -2.71 -5.57
C SER A 122 9.32 -2.79 -6.80
N LYS A 123 8.28 -3.65 -6.78
CA LYS A 123 7.26 -3.71 -7.85
C LYS A 123 6.48 -2.41 -7.98
N SER A 124 6.03 -1.86 -6.86
CA SER A 124 5.34 -0.57 -6.85
C SER A 124 6.24 0.54 -7.38
N PHE A 125 7.48 0.62 -6.91
CA PHE A 125 8.47 1.57 -7.38
C PHE A 125 8.79 1.41 -8.88
N PHE A 126 8.96 0.20 -9.36
CA PHE A 126 9.23 -0.09 -10.78
C PHE A 126 8.14 0.49 -11.70
N ASN A 127 6.87 0.40 -11.32
CA ASN A 127 5.76 0.94 -12.10
C ASN A 127 5.88 2.46 -12.32
N PHE A 128 6.50 3.17 -11.39
CA PHE A 128 6.75 4.60 -11.53
C PHE A 128 8.03 4.92 -12.33
N ILE A 129 9.08 4.10 -12.21
CA ILE A 129 10.36 4.38 -12.87
C ILE A 129 10.48 3.81 -14.28
N LYS A 130 9.61 2.87 -14.69
CA LYS A 130 9.68 2.24 -16.03
C LYS A 130 9.64 3.23 -17.20
N ASN A 131 9.06 4.43 -16.98
CA ASN A 131 8.96 5.51 -17.97
C ASN A 131 9.98 6.65 -17.69
N ALA A 132 10.87 6.48 -16.72
CA ALA A 132 11.75 7.55 -16.26
C ALA A 132 13.13 7.57 -16.94
N GLU A 133 13.33 6.77 -18.01
CA GLU A 133 14.61 6.65 -18.72
C GLU A 133 15.78 6.18 -17.81
N ILE A 134 15.46 5.49 -16.72
CA ILE A 134 16.45 4.85 -15.84
C ILE A 134 16.70 3.45 -16.35
N LYS A 135 17.95 3.18 -16.73
CA LYS A 135 18.36 1.87 -17.27
C LYS A 135 18.55 0.88 -16.14
N LEU A 136 17.60 -0.05 -15.98
CA LEU A 136 17.68 -1.16 -15.03
C LEU A 136 18.31 -2.39 -15.74
N GLU A 137 19.33 -3.01 -15.12
CA GLU A 137 20.02 -4.18 -15.67
C GLU A 137 19.56 -5.48 -14.98
N CYS A 138 19.43 -5.47 -13.66
CA CYS A 138 19.09 -6.65 -12.88
C CYS A 138 18.42 -6.29 -11.56
N VAL A 139 17.93 -7.31 -10.89
CA VAL A 139 17.46 -7.24 -9.51
C VAL A 139 18.34 -8.13 -8.65
N ILE A 140 18.83 -7.63 -7.53
CA ILE A 140 19.58 -8.39 -6.54
C ILE A 140 18.60 -8.86 -5.48
N ASP A 141 18.65 -10.14 -5.12
CA ASP A 141 17.93 -10.67 -3.96
C ASP A 141 18.78 -11.74 -3.27
N ASP A 142 18.75 -11.73 -1.94
CA ASP A 142 19.51 -12.70 -1.13
C ASP A 142 18.81 -14.06 -1.01
N ASP A 143 17.51 -14.13 -1.34
CA ASP A 143 16.72 -15.34 -1.34
C ASP A 143 17.10 -16.23 -2.53
N PRO A 144 17.71 -17.43 -2.30
CA PRO A 144 18.09 -18.33 -3.38
C PRO A 144 16.93 -18.82 -4.24
N GLU A 145 15.70 -18.88 -3.68
CA GLU A 145 14.51 -19.32 -4.42
C GLU A 145 14.07 -18.31 -5.47
N LYS A 146 14.41 -17.03 -5.27
CA LYS A 146 14.14 -15.97 -6.25
C LYS A 146 15.21 -15.83 -7.30
N GLN A 147 16.46 -16.24 -6.98
CA GLN A 147 17.60 -16.14 -7.89
C GLN A 147 17.42 -17.03 -9.14
N ASN A 148 18.10 -16.67 -10.23
CA ASN A 148 18.00 -17.34 -11.54
C ASN A 148 16.60 -17.31 -12.18
N ASN A 149 15.67 -16.55 -11.62
CA ASN A 149 14.35 -16.25 -12.16
C ASN A 149 14.32 -14.84 -12.76
N LYS A 150 13.17 -14.46 -13.28
CA LYS A 150 12.89 -13.08 -13.69
C LYS A 150 11.95 -12.39 -12.73
N TYR A 151 12.27 -11.18 -12.35
CA TYR A 151 11.39 -10.30 -11.60
C TYR A 151 11.23 -8.97 -12.35
N LEU A 152 10.00 -8.58 -12.64
CA LEU A 152 9.68 -7.38 -13.45
C LEU A 152 10.34 -7.40 -14.86
N GLY A 153 10.54 -8.60 -15.40
CA GLY A 153 11.23 -8.79 -16.70
C GLY A 153 12.76 -8.77 -16.64
N LEU A 154 13.34 -8.44 -15.48
CA LEU A 154 14.78 -8.39 -15.23
C LEU A 154 15.27 -9.69 -14.59
N PRO A 155 16.53 -10.11 -14.83
CA PRO A 155 17.12 -11.25 -14.14
C PRO A 155 17.28 -10.95 -12.65
N VAL A 156 16.97 -11.95 -11.81
CA VAL A 156 17.25 -11.89 -10.37
C VAL A 156 18.57 -12.61 -10.10
N VAL A 157 19.50 -11.92 -9.48
CA VAL A 157 20.86 -12.39 -9.25
C VAL A 157 21.24 -12.29 -7.78
N SER A 158 22.22 -13.06 -7.36
CA SER A 158 22.85 -12.89 -6.06
C SER A 158 23.73 -11.64 -6.03
N LEU A 159 24.02 -11.16 -4.83
CA LEU A 159 24.95 -10.04 -4.65
C LEU A 159 26.36 -10.34 -5.20
N ASN A 160 26.73 -11.63 -5.33
CA ASN A 160 28.02 -12.05 -5.87
C ASN A 160 28.10 -11.94 -7.39
N GLN A 161 26.99 -11.99 -8.07
CA GLN A 161 26.90 -12.01 -9.54
C GLN A 161 26.75 -10.60 -10.17
N ILE A 162 26.64 -9.55 -9.35
CA ILE A 162 26.39 -8.19 -9.87
C ILE A 162 27.50 -7.72 -10.81
N ASP A 163 28.73 -8.20 -10.62
CA ASP A 163 29.90 -7.85 -11.47
C ASP A 163 29.78 -8.35 -12.91
N GLU A 164 28.84 -9.27 -13.17
CA GLU A 164 28.53 -9.74 -14.53
C GLU A 164 27.70 -8.74 -15.32
N PHE A 165 27.17 -7.69 -14.64
CA PHE A 165 26.30 -6.67 -15.21
C PHE A 165 26.98 -5.31 -15.25
N SER A 166 26.63 -4.50 -16.25
CA SER A 166 27.19 -3.14 -16.42
C SER A 166 26.51 -2.14 -15.44
N VAL A 167 26.47 -2.46 -14.16
CA VAL A 167 25.83 -1.65 -13.11
C VAL A 167 26.85 -0.67 -12.53
N GLN A 168 26.40 0.53 -12.20
CA GLN A 168 27.19 1.56 -11.50
C GLN A 168 26.48 2.08 -10.25
N THR A 169 25.16 1.90 -10.17
CA THR A 169 24.34 2.32 -9.04
C THR A 169 23.48 1.16 -8.54
N ILE A 170 23.46 0.94 -7.24
CA ILE A 170 22.57 0.00 -6.57
C ILE A 170 21.50 0.80 -5.80
N ILE A 171 20.23 0.57 -6.11
CA ILE A 171 19.10 1.17 -5.38
C ILE A 171 18.51 0.14 -4.45
N ILE A 172 18.57 0.40 -3.15
CA ILE A 172 17.91 -0.43 -2.13
C ILE A 172 16.42 -0.11 -2.14
N SER A 173 15.62 -1.08 -2.59
CA SER A 173 14.16 -0.97 -2.76
C SER A 173 13.37 -1.77 -1.71
N SER A 174 14.04 -2.38 -0.73
CA SER A 174 13.40 -3.00 0.44
C SER A 174 13.18 -1.96 1.53
N VAL A 175 11.96 -1.91 2.10
CA VAL A 175 11.66 -1.07 3.27
C VAL A 175 12.09 -1.77 4.56
N GLN A 176 11.76 -3.05 4.68
CA GLN A 176 11.95 -3.81 5.91
C GLN A 176 13.43 -4.06 6.25
N PHE A 177 14.23 -4.40 5.26
CA PHE A 177 15.64 -4.80 5.42
C PHE A 177 16.62 -3.76 4.91
N GLN A 178 16.20 -2.50 4.74
CA GLN A 178 17.01 -1.46 4.09
C GLN A 178 18.36 -1.22 4.77
N LYS A 179 18.41 -1.25 6.10
CA LYS A 179 19.63 -1.02 6.87
C LYS A 179 20.62 -2.15 6.69
N GLU A 180 20.17 -3.38 6.90
CA GLU A 180 20.97 -4.60 6.74
C GLU A 180 21.53 -4.73 5.31
N ILE A 181 20.69 -4.54 4.31
CA ILE A 181 21.08 -4.57 2.89
C ILE A 181 22.13 -3.50 2.59
N LYS A 182 21.96 -2.29 3.14
CA LYS A 182 22.92 -1.19 2.94
C LYS A 182 24.28 -1.51 3.54
N GLU A 183 24.32 -1.97 4.79
CA GLU A 183 25.54 -2.35 5.47
C GLU A 183 26.26 -3.48 4.69
N LYS A 184 25.54 -4.52 4.32
CA LYS A 184 26.06 -5.63 3.53
C LYS A 184 26.63 -5.20 2.17
N ALA A 185 25.96 -4.29 1.47
CA ALA A 185 26.42 -3.78 0.18
C ALA A 185 27.67 -2.88 0.32
N ILE A 186 27.72 -2.05 1.35
CA ILE A 186 28.89 -1.20 1.64
C ILE A 186 30.11 -2.06 1.96
N ASP A 187 29.96 -3.01 2.89
CA ASP A 187 31.05 -3.89 3.34
C ASP A 187 31.61 -4.73 2.19
N LYS A 188 30.72 -5.21 1.31
CA LYS A 188 31.14 -6.04 0.16
C LYS A 188 31.85 -5.29 -0.92
N PHE A 189 31.42 -4.07 -1.25
CA PHE A 189 31.83 -3.40 -2.47
C PHE A 189 32.83 -2.26 -2.27
N ASP A 190 33.10 -1.86 -1.04
CA ASP A 190 34.11 -0.84 -0.69
C ASP A 190 34.12 0.38 -1.64
N GLY A 191 32.93 0.91 -1.90
CA GLY A 191 32.76 2.09 -2.76
C GLY A 191 32.76 1.83 -4.28
N LYS A 192 32.85 0.58 -4.75
CA LYS A 192 32.80 0.23 -6.18
C LYS A 192 31.51 0.69 -6.86
N TYR A 193 30.38 0.64 -6.17
CA TYR A 193 29.06 1.05 -6.64
C TYR A 193 28.52 2.23 -5.83
N LYS A 194 27.79 3.13 -6.48
CA LYS A 194 27.00 4.12 -5.75
C LYS A 194 25.77 3.44 -5.14
N ILE A 195 25.64 3.49 -3.83
CA ILE A 195 24.52 2.86 -3.10
C ILE A 195 23.51 3.95 -2.70
N ILE A 196 22.26 3.79 -3.13
CA ILE A 196 21.16 4.72 -2.88
C ILE A 196 20.08 3.96 -2.11
N ASN A 197 19.64 4.52 -0.98
CA ASN A 197 18.47 4.03 -0.28
C ASN A 197 17.22 4.79 -0.76
N LEU A 198 16.24 4.05 -1.30
CA LEU A 198 15.05 4.66 -1.88
C LEU A 198 14.17 5.37 -0.83
N PHE A 199 14.12 4.88 0.39
CA PHE A 199 13.18 5.29 1.44
C PHE A 199 13.81 6.10 2.58
N ASN A 200 14.96 6.67 2.35
CA ASN A 200 15.57 7.65 3.28
C ASN A 200 15.19 9.07 2.90
#